data_98767d9b89d2f82422a2ddbe575866cf
#
_entry.id   98767d9b89d2f82422a2ddbe575866cf
#
_cell.length_a   1.000
_cell.length_b   1.000
_cell.length_c   1.000
_cell.angle_alpha   90.00
_cell.angle_beta   90.00
_cell.angle_gamma   90.00
#
_symmetry.space_group_name_H-M   'P 1'
#
loop_
_entity.id
_entity.type
_entity.pdbx_description
1 polymer ?
#
loop_
_entity_poly.entity_id
_entity_poly.type
_entity_poly.pdbx_seq_one_letter_code
_entity_poly.pdbx_strand_id
1 'polypeptide(L)'
;YKGPGQNALTAGGMEVVPSLYNLLQRMKREGYKVDGLPTSSKELEQMIQSQGAVFGSYAEGAFDRFMETGKPELITKEQYEGWIKKSIRPEMYAEVIAANGEFPGAYMTTSDGRLGVARLQFGNVVLLPQNAAGSGDNAFKVVHGTNAAPPHTYIASYLWTQFGFKS
;
A
#
# COMPACT_ATOMS: atom_id res chain seq x y z
N TYR A 1 4.71 -4.02 -6.49
CA TYR A 1 3.95 -3.94 -7.75
C TYR A 1 3.21 -2.60 -7.86
N LYS A 2 2.85 -2.20 -9.06
CA LYS A 2 2.26 -0.87 -9.32
C LYS A 2 0.72 -0.84 -9.34
N GLY A 3 0.04 -1.70 -8.63
CA GLY A 3 -1.43 -1.72 -8.59
C GLY A 3 -2.13 -2.28 -9.85
N PRO A 4 -3.46 -2.29 -9.90
CA PRO A 4 -4.22 -2.89 -10.98
C PRO A 4 -4.27 -2.02 -12.25
N GLY A 5 -4.20 -2.67 -13.38
CA GLY A 5 -4.23 -2.08 -14.72
C GLY A 5 -3.22 -2.76 -15.63
N GLN A 6 -3.50 -2.84 -16.93
CA GLN A 6 -2.64 -3.57 -17.86
C GLN A 6 -1.19 -3.09 -17.84
N ASN A 7 -0.95 -1.79 -17.65
CA ASN A 7 0.40 -1.22 -17.61
C ASN A 7 1.03 -1.24 -16.20
N ALA A 8 0.26 -1.56 -15.17
CA ALA A 8 0.71 -1.52 -13.79
C ALA A 8 1.45 -2.80 -13.36
N LEU A 9 1.26 -3.89 -14.08
CA LEU A 9 1.88 -5.19 -13.84
C LEU A 9 3.13 -5.44 -14.68
N THR A 10 3.66 -4.40 -15.31
CA THR A 10 4.90 -4.46 -16.09
C THR A 10 5.92 -3.48 -15.54
N ALA A 11 7.18 -3.87 -15.51
CA ALA A 11 8.29 -3.03 -15.10
C ALA A 11 9.54 -3.36 -15.91
N GLY A 12 9.98 -2.41 -16.74
CA GLY A 12 11.20 -2.56 -17.51
C GLY A 12 11.23 -3.79 -18.47
N GLY A 13 10.09 -4.15 -19.06
CA GLY A 13 9.95 -5.35 -19.88
C GLY A 13 9.81 -6.67 -19.12
N MET A 14 9.78 -6.60 -17.78
CA MET A 14 9.57 -7.77 -16.93
C MET A 14 8.07 -8.01 -16.67
N GLU A 15 7.66 -9.24 -16.75
CA GLU A 15 6.34 -9.67 -16.29
C GLU A 15 6.33 -9.78 -14.77
N VAL A 16 5.72 -8.80 -14.11
CA VAL A 16 5.80 -8.65 -12.65
C VAL A 16 5.16 -9.83 -11.91
N VAL A 17 3.97 -10.27 -12.32
CA VAL A 17 3.24 -11.32 -11.58
C VAL A 17 3.94 -12.68 -11.67
N PRO A 18 4.35 -13.18 -12.86
CA PRO A 18 5.13 -14.40 -12.93
C PRO A 18 6.45 -14.33 -12.15
N SER A 19 7.12 -13.17 -12.17
CA SER A 19 8.37 -12.96 -11.43
C SER A 19 8.15 -13.02 -9.91
N LEU A 20 7.10 -12.35 -9.41
CA LEU A 20 6.70 -12.41 -8.00
C LEU A 20 6.32 -13.85 -7.58
N TYR A 21 5.56 -14.54 -8.41
CA TYR A 21 5.16 -15.91 -8.13
C TYR A 21 6.38 -16.84 -8.01
N ASN A 22 7.32 -16.75 -8.96
CA ASN A 22 8.57 -17.51 -8.92
C ASN A 22 9.40 -17.18 -7.67
N LEU A 23 9.49 -15.89 -7.30
CA LEU A 23 10.18 -15.46 -6.09
C LEU A 23 9.54 -16.06 -4.83
N LEU A 24 8.22 -15.97 -4.69
CA LEU A 24 7.50 -16.54 -3.55
C LEU A 24 7.67 -18.05 -3.43
N GLN A 25 7.62 -18.77 -4.57
CA GLN A 25 7.92 -20.20 -4.61
C GLN A 25 9.36 -20.51 -4.18
N ARG A 26 10.32 -19.68 -4.62
CA ARG A 26 11.73 -19.84 -4.23
C ARG A 26 11.91 -19.60 -2.74
N MET A 27 11.33 -18.55 -2.20
CA MET A 27 11.36 -18.25 -0.76
C MET A 27 10.82 -19.42 0.04
N LYS A 28 9.68 -20.00 -0.36
CA LYS A 28 9.10 -21.17 0.30
C LYS A 28 10.06 -22.36 0.29
N ARG A 29 10.74 -22.63 -0.82
CA ARG A 29 11.74 -23.72 -0.93
C ARG A 29 12.96 -23.48 -0.07
N GLU A 30 13.34 -22.22 0.14
CA GLU A 30 14.46 -21.83 1.02
C GLU A 30 14.10 -21.77 2.50
N GLY A 31 12.86 -22.19 2.86
CA GLY A 31 12.45 -22.33 4.25
C GLY A 31 11.74 -21.11 4.85
N TYR A 32 11.48 -20.07 4.05
CA TYR A 32 10.62 -18.99 4.51
C TYR A 32 9.18 -19.49 4.69
N LYS A 33 8.53 -19.01 5.73
CA LYS A 33 7.11 -19.31 5.95
C LYS A 33 6.26 -18.51 4.95
N VAL A 34 5.89 -19.17 3.86
CA VAL A 34 5.03 -18.65 2.80
C VAL A 34 3.76 -19.48 2.76
N ASP A 35 2.73 -19.02 3.45
CA ASP A 35 1.45 -19.71 3.59
C ASP A 35 0.41 -19.13 2.60
N GLY A 36 -0.49 -19.99 2.11
CA GLY A 36 -1.57 -19.55 1.24
C GLY A 36 -1.13 -19.12 -0.16
N LEU A 37 0.06 -19.52 -0.60
CA LEU A 37 0.52 -19.25 -1.95
C LEU A 37 -0.41 -19.93 -2.96
N PRO A 38 -0.93 -19.21 -3.98
CA PRO A 38 -1.77 -19.79 -5.02
C PRO A 38 -1.01 -20.82 -5.86
N THR A 39 -1.75 -21.63 -6.60
CA THR A 39 -1.16 -22.73 -7.40
C THR A 39 -0.55 -22.28 -8.71
N SER A 40 -0.87 -21.04 -9.14
CA SER A 40 -0.37 -20.47 -10.39
C SER A 40 -0.16 -18.97 -10.33
N SER A 41 0.66 -18.43 -11.22
CA SER A 41 0.83 -16.99 -11.38
C SER A 41 -0.46 -16.28 -11.78
N LYS A 42 -1.35 -16.96 -12.53
CA LYS A 42 -2.66 -16.43 -12.91
C LYS A 42 -3.57 -16.23 -11.71
N GLU A 43 -3.57 -17.17 -10.77
CA GLU A 43 -4.30 -17.00 -9.51
C GLU A 43 -3.73 -15.86 -8.66
N LEU A 44 -2.40 -15.72 -8.62
CA LEU A 44 -1.76 -14.57 -7.96
C LEU A 44 -2.18 -13.25 -8.60
N GLU A 45 -2.26 -13.21 -9.94
CA GLU A 45 -2.75 -12.03 -10.67
C GLU A 45 -4.19 -11.68 -10.26
N GLN A 46 -5.07 -12.67 -10.20
CA GLN A 46 -6.45 -12.46 -9.75
C GLN A 46 -6.52 -11.95 -8.31
N MET A 47 -5.69 -12.48 -7.42
CA MET A 47 -5.60 -11.97 -6.05
C MET A 47 -5.14 -10.51 -6.00
N ILE A 48 -4.13 -10.14 -6.79
CA ILE A 48 -3.66 -8.75 -6.90
C ILE A 48 -4.77 -7.85 -7.46
N GLN A 49 -5.47 -8.27 -8.49
CA GLN A 49 -6.56 -7.51 -9.10
C GLN A 49 -7.77 -7.36 -8.16
N SER A 50 -8.04 -8.35 -7.31
CA SER A 50 -9.11 -8.31 -6.31
C SER A 50 -8.87 -7.26 -5.21
N GLN A 51 -7.62 -6.84 -5.00
CA GLN A 51 -7.31 -5.72 -4.10
C GLN A 51 -7.82 -4.37 -4.63
N GLY A 52 -8.38 -4.36 -5.84
CA GLY A 52 -8.96 -3.18 -6.45
C GLY A 52 -7.94 -2.12 -6.87
N ALA A 53 -8.45 -1.03 -7.39
CA ALA A 53 -7.65 0.10 -7.85
C ALA A 53 -7.22 0.95 -6.64
N VAL A 54 -6.27 0.45 -5.88
CA VAL A 54 -5.74 1.09 -4.66
C VAL A 54 -4.98 2.37 -4.98
N PHE A 55 -4.59 2.55 -6.24
CA PHE A 55 -3.73 3.65 -6.65
C PHE A 55 -4.48 4.67 -7.45
N GLY A 56 -4.64 5.82 -6.86
CA GLY A 56 -5.10 6.99 -7.58
C GLY A 56 -6.49 6.86 -8.21
N SER A 57 -7.23 5.80 -7.95
CA SER A 57 -8.63 5.81 -8.26
C SER A 57 -9.36 6.47 -7.10
N TYR A 58 -9.34 7.74 -7.16
CA TYR A 58 -10.12 8.64 -6.32
C TYR A 58 -11.58 8.68 -6.76
N ALA A 59 -12.03 7.68 -7.50
CA ALA A 59 -13.40 7.54 -7.89
C ALA A 59 -14.24 7.23 -6.64
N GLU A 60 -15.28 7.99 -6.45
CA GLU A 60 -16.26 7.79 -5.39
C GLU A 60 -16.72 6.31 -5.32
N GLY A 61 -16.69 5.73 -4.15
CA GLY A 61 -17.02 4.31 -3.94
C GLY A 61 -15.94 3.29 -4.33
N ALA A 62 -14.78 3.70 -4.84
CA ALA A 62 -13.69 2.77 -5.17
C ALA A 62 -13.09 2.13 -3.91
N PHE A 63 -12.98 2.90 -2.83
CA PHE A 63 -12.50 2.41 -1.55
C PHE A 63 -13.49 1.44 -0.89
N ASP A 64 -14.79 1.70 -0.99
CA ASP A 64 -15.82 0.81 -0.43
C ASP A 64 -15.78 -0.56 -1.13
N ARG A 65 -15.66 -0.58 -2.45
CA ARG A 65 -15.45 -1.82 -3.21
C ARG A 65 -14.16 -2.55 -2.82
N PHE A 66 -13.10 -1.81 -2.58
CA PHE A 66 -11.85 -2.39 -2.10
C PHE A 66 -11.99 -2.98 -0.69
N MET A 67 -12.75 -2.36 0.19
CA MET A 67 -13.08 -2.90 1.52
C MET A 67 -13.83 -4.22 1.45
N GLU A 68 -14.74 -4.36 0.50
CA GLU A 68 -15.52 -5.59 0.31
C GLU A 68 -14.68 -6.75 -0.24
N THR A 69 -13.77 -6.48 -1.18
CA THR A 69 -13.04 -7.51 -1.92
C THR A 69 -11.60 -7.72 -1.46
N GLY A 70 -10.92 -6.65 -1.06
CA GLY A 70 -9.47 -6.64 -0.84
C GLY A 70 -9.02 -6.92 0.58
N LYS A 71 -9.87 -6.83 1.58
CA LYS A 71 -9.54 -6.99 3.01
C LYS A 71 -8.30 -6.19 3.42
N PRO A 72 -8.30 -4.86 3.28
CA PRO A 72 -7.16 -4.03 3.66
C PRO A 72 -6.88 -4.11 5.15
N GLU A 73 -5.65 -3.80 5.54
CA GLU A 73 -5.35 -3.50 6.94
C GLU A 73 -5.93 -2.14 7.29
N LEU A 74 -6.63 -2.05 8.40
CA LEU A 74 -7.23 -0.80 8.87
C LEU A 74 -6.45 -0.25 10.06
N ILE A 75 -6.01 1.00 9.94
CA ILE A 75 -5.16 1.68 10.91
C ILE A 75 -5.98 2.76 11.60
N THR A 76 -5.99 2.72 12.93
CA THR A 76 -6.62 3.76 13.75
C THR A 76 -5.72 4.98 13.89
N LYS A 77 -6.31 6.11 14.28
CA LYS A 77 -5.57 7.35 14.57
C LYS A 77 -4.50 7.13 15.64
N GLU A 78 -4.84 6.44 16.70
CA GLU A 78 -3.94 6.16 17.83
C GLU A 78 -2.73 5.35 17.41
N GLN A 79 -2.93 4.31 16.58
CA GLN A 79 -1.85 3.50 16.03
C GLN A 79 -0.93 4.34 15.15
N TYR A 80 -1.52 5.09 14.21
CA TYR A 80 -0.78 5.91 13.26
C TYR A 80 0.04 6.99 13.98
N GLU A 81 -0.58 7.77 14.84
CA GLU A 81 0.11 8.82 15.59
C GLU A 81 1.19 8.26 16.52
N GLY A 82 0.96 7.08 17.10
CA GLY A 82 1.96 6.37 17.89
C GLY A 82 3.20 6.00 17.08
N TRP A 83 3.02 5.59 15.82
CA TRP A 83 4.12 5.30 14.91
C TRP A 83 4.81 6.58 14.40
N ILE A 84 4.04 7.62 14.08
CA ILE A 84 4.56 8.93 13.68
C ILE A 84 5.52 9.47 14.73
N LYS A 85 5.12 9.47 16.00
CA LYS A 85 5.97 9.95 17.11
C LYS A 85 7.31 9.24 17.23
N LYS A 86 7.39 7.99 16.77
CA LYS A 86 8.62 7.18 16.80
C LYS A 86 9.53 7.38 15.58
N SER A 87 8.98 7.86 14.47
CA SER A 87 9.64 7.77 13.17
C SER A 87 9.79 9.08 12.44
N ILE A 88 8.93 10.06 12.72
CA ILE A 88 8.85 11.31 11.96
C ILE A 88 8.99 12.48 12.93
N ARG A 89 9.84 13.42 12.58
CA ARG A 89 10.03 14.66 13.36
C ARG A 89 8.74 15.49 13.33
N PRO A 90 8.39 16.16 14.45
CA PRO A 90 7.14 16.94 14.56
C PRO A 90 6.95 17.99 13.47
N GLU A 91 8.03 18.67 13.08
CA GLU A 91 8.01 19.68 12.03
C GLU A 91 7.68 19.07 10.65
N MET A 92 8.20 17.88 10.34
CA MET A 92 7.87 17.17 9.10
C MET A 92 6.43 16.68 9.10
N TYR A 93 5.92 16.23 10.24
CA TYR A 93 4.53 15.82 10.35
C TYR A 93 3.57 17.03 10.21
N ALA A 94 3.95 18.19 10.71
CA ALA A 94 3.20 19.42 10.49
C ALA A 94 3.10 19.78 9.01
N GLU A 95 4.13 19.54 8.21
CA GLU A 95 4.10 19.73 6.74
C GLU A 95 3.13 18.74 6.08
N VAL A 96 3.07 17.49 6.55
CA VAL A 96 2.11 16.49 6.06
C VAL A 96 0.68 16.95 6.33
N ILE A 97 0.39 17.43 7.54
CA ILE A 97 -0.93 17.94 7.91
C ILE A 97 -1.29 19.19 7.09
N ALA A 98 -0.35 20.10 6.91
CA ALA A 98 -0.58 21.31 6.11
C ALA A 98 -0.92 20.99 4.63
N ALA A 99 -0.31 19.93 4.08
CA ALA A 99 -0.51 19.56 2.68
C ALA A 99 -1.73 18.63 2.47
N ASN A 100 -2.05 17.76 3.43
CA ASN A 100 -3.01 16.66 3.25
C ASN A 100 -4.18 16.70 4.25
N GLY A 101 -4.22 17.67 5.14
CA GLY A 101 -5.19 17.75 6.23
C GLY A 101 -4.84 16.84 7.42
N GLU A 102 -5.70 16.89 8.42
CA GLU A 102 -5.60 16.00 9.58
C GLU A 102 -5.81 14.53 9.19
N PHE A 103 -5.29 13.60 10.04
CA PHE A 103 -5.59 12.18 9.87
C PHE A 103 -7.11 11.93 9.82
N PRO A 104 -7.61 11.09 8.94
CA PRO A 104 -6.91 10.19 8.00
C PRO A 104 -6.59 10.79 6.62
N GLY A 105 -6.91 12.05 6.37
CA GLY A 105 -6.80 12.69 5.07
C GLY A 105 -7.95 12.30 4.12
N ALA A 106 -7.75 12.53 2.81
CA ALA A 106 -8.79 12.35 1.80
C ALA A 106 -8.77 10.98 1.09
N TYR A 107 -7.70 10.19 1.27
CA TYR A 107 -7.47 8.99 0.45
C TYR A 107 -7.40 7.73 1.30
N MET A 108 -8.00 6.64 0.81
CA MET A 108 -8.01 5.32 1.46
C MET A 108 -8.59 5.35 2.88
N THR A 109 -9.62 6.16 3.10
CA THR A 109 -10.24 6.40 4.39
C THR A 109 -11.61 5.75 4.48
N THR A 110 -11.93 5.19 5.65
CA THR A 110 -13.26 4.69 5.96
C THR A 110 -14.15 5.80 6.49
N SER A 111 -15.47 5.59 6.43
CA SER A 111 -16.46 6.54 6.98
C SER A 111 -16.32 6.74 8.50
N ASP A 112 -15.75 5.76 9.21
CA ASP A 112 -15.48 5.83 10.65
C ASP A 112 -14.07 6.38 10.98
N GLY A 113 -13.36 6.94 10.00
CA GLY A 113 -12.11 7.68 10.19
C GLY A 113 -10.86 6.82 10.35
N ARG A 114 -10.87 5.58 9.86
CA ARG A 114 -9.68 4.73 9.78
C ARG A 114 -9.02 4.83 8.42
N LEU A 115 -7.75 4.46 8.36
CA LEU A 115 -6.94 4.48 7.13
C LEU A 115 -6.65 3.06 6.67
N GLY A 116 -6.91 2.78 5.39
CA GLY A 116 -6.66 1.48 4.78
C GLY A 116 -5.26 1.34 4.20
N VAL A 117 -4.63 0.18 4.42
CA VAL A 117 -3.39 -0.23 3.75
C VAL A 117 -3.65 -1.49 2.96
N ALA A 118 -3.44 -1.40 1.64
CA ALA A 118 -3.56 -2.55 0.76
C ALA A 118 -2.40 -3.53 0.95
N ARG A 119 -2.72 -4.81 1.02
CA ARG A 119 -1.71 -5.86 1.18
C ARG A 119 -2.19 -7.21 0.68
N LEU A 120 -1.25 -8.07 0.29
CA LEU A 120 -1.43 -9.51 0.20
C LEU A 120 -0.41 -10.18 1.10
N GLN A 121 -0.86 -10.94 2.07
CA GLN A 121 0.02 -11.62 3.02
C GLN A 121 0.04 -13.12 2.77
N PHE A 122 1.24 -13.68 2.73
CA PHE A 122 1.52 -15.09 2.59
C PHE A 122 2.42 -15.54 3.75
N GLY A 123 1.81 -15.89 4.88
CA GLY A 123 2.59 -16.21 6.09
C GLY A 123 3.43 -15.04 6.57
N ASN A 124 4.76 -15.18 6.57
CA ASN A 124 5.71 -14.14 6.97
C ASN A 124 6.16 -13.24 5.80
N VAL A 125 5.54 -13.36 4.65
CA VAL A 125 5.82 -12.53 3.48
C VAL A 125 4.59 -11.70 3.13
N VAL A 126 4.79 -10.43 2.85
CA VAL A 126 3.73 -9.52 2.41
C VAL A 126 4.10 -8.89 1.08
N LEU A 127 3.14 -8.84 0.18
CA LEU A 127 3.21 -8.05 -1.04
C LEU A 127 2.46 -6.75 -0.81
N LEU A 128 3.16 -5.66 -1.00
CA LEU A 128 2.60 -4.32 -0.94
C LEU A 128 2.64 -3.70 -2.33
N PRO A 129 1.58 -3.00 -2.71
CA PRO A 129 1.63 -2.15 -3.88
C PRO A 129 2.59 -0.98 -3.62
N GLN A 130 3.21 -0.48 -4.68
CA GLN A 130 3.89 0.80 -4.61
C GLN A 130 2.83 1.90 -4.58
N ASN A 131 2.66 2.55 -3.45
CA ASN A 131 1.71 3.64 -3.30
C ASN A 131 2.06 4.82 -4.20
N ALA A 132 1.02 5.49 -4.71
CA ALA A 132 1.20 6.79 -5.33
C ALA A 132 1.63 7.80 -4.25
N ALA A 133 2.69 8.54 -4.53
CA ALA A 133 3.19 9.58 -3.62
C ALA A 133 2.31 10.85 -3.60
N GLY A 134 1.24 10.86 -4.37
CA GLY A 134 0.31 11.96 -4.53
C GLY A 134 -0.41 11.87 -5.89
N SER A 135 -1.09 12.91 -6.30
CA SER A 135 -1.76 13.02 -7.61
C SER A 135 -1.22 14.21 -8.42
N GLY A 136 -1.14 14.06 -9.75
CA GLY A 136 -0.70 15.12 -10.67
C GLY A 136 0.69 15.66 -10.31
N ASP A 137 0.85 16.97 -10.33
CA ASP A 137 2.12 17.67 -10.05
C ASP A 137 2.68 17.37 -8.65
N ASN A 138 1.81 17.10 -7.69
CA ASN A 138 2.24 16.77 -6.33
C ASN A 138 2.97 15.41 -6.27
N ALA A 139 2.50 14.42 -7.03
CA ALA A 139 3.17 13.11 -7.12
C ALA A 139 4.59 13.24 -7.65
N PHE A 140 4.77 14.05 -8.70
CA PHE A 140 6.08 14.35 -9.27
C PHE A 140 7.01 15.03 -8.24
N LYS A 141 6.52 16.03 -7.53
CA LYS A 141 7.27 16.77 -6.51
C LYS A 141 7.73 15.87 -5.35
N VAL A 142 6.84 14.99 -4.85
CA VAL A 142 7.19 14.05 -3.77
C VAL A 142 8.27 13.06 -4.22
N VAL A 143 8.13 12.49 -5.42
CA VAL A 143 9.09 11.50 -5.94
C VAL A 143 10.46 12.11 -6.22
N HIS A 144 10.49 13.36 -6.68
CA HIS A 144 11.75 14.06 -7.03
C HIS A 144 12.30 14.95 -5.93
N GLY A 145 11.75 14.87 -4.71
CA GLY A 145 12.32 15.54 -3.54
C GLY A 145 12.16 17.06 -3.49
N THR A 146 11.14 17.57 -4.16
CA THR A 146 10.83 19.01 -4.18
C THR A 146 9.72 19.36 -3.20
N ASN A 147 10.03 19.52 -1.91
CA ASN A 147 9.16 20.13 -0.87
C ASN A 147 7.65 19.82 -0.95
N ALA A 148 7.28 18.59 -1.25
CA ALA A 148 5.90 18.16 -1.20
C ALA A 148 5.76 17.01 -0.19
N ALA A 149 4.88 17.17 0.78
CA ALA A 149 4.62 16.15 1.76
C ALA A 149 3.74 15.02 1.17
N PRO A 150 4.10 13.73 1.40
CA PRO A 150 3.30 12.60 0.95
C PRO A 150 1.96 12.53 1.70
N PRO A 151 0.93 11.91 1.12
CA PRO A 151 -0.34 11.69 1.81
C PRO A 151 -0.20 10.68 2.95
N HIS A 152 -1.14 10.72 3.91
CA HIS A 152 -1.14 9.83 5.07
C HIS A 152 -1.11 8.34 4.68
N THR A 153 -1.83 7.94 3.64
CA THR A 153 -1.86 6.55 3.17
C THR A 153 -0.48 6.06 2.69
N TYR A 154 0.31 6.94 2.07
CA TYR A 154 1.68 6.62 1.67
C TYR A 154 2.57 6.35 2.89
N ILE A 155 2.53 7.25 3.87
CA ILE A 155 3.30 7.12 5.11
C ILE A 155 2.84 5.87 5.90
N ALA A 156 1.53 5.67 6.01
CA ALA A 156 0.94 4.58 6.77
C ALA A 156 1.37 3.20 6.26
N SER A 157 1.53 3.00 4.96
CA SER A 157 1.97 1.72 4.41
C SER A 157 3.40 1.37 4.83
N TYR A 158 4.30 2.36 4.90
CA TYR A 158 5.67 2.15 5.40
C TYR A 158 5.69 1.91 6.91
N LEU A 159 4.94 2.70 7.68
CA LEU A 159 4.89 2.55 9.14
C LEU A 159 4.21 1.24 9.54
N TRP A 160 3.17 0.82 8.83
CA TRP A 160 2.56 -0.49 9.05
C TRP A 160 3.54 -1.62 8.77
N THR A 161 4.32 -1.53 7.69
CA THR A 161 5.35 -2.52 7.38
C THR A 161 6.39 -2.62 8.49
N GLN A 162 6.76 -1.49 9.07
CA GLN A 162 7.78 -1.43 10.12
C GLN A 162 7.26 -1.85 11.49
N PHE A 163 6.05 -1.47 11.88
CA PHE A 163 5.54 -1.60 13.24
C PHE A 163 4.30 -2.48 13.36
N GLY A 164 3.49 -2.57 12.34
CA GLY A 164 2.22 -3.31 12.36
C GLY A 164 2.34 -4.71 11.81
N PHE A 165 3.15 -4.93 10.78
CA PHE A 165 3.39 -6.23 10.20
C PHE A 165 4.28 -7.07 11.12
N LYS A 166 3.77 -8.24 11.50
CA LYS A 166 4.52 -9.22 12.29
C LYS A 166 4.89 -10.39 11.38
N SER A 167 6.14 -10.49 11.04
CA SER A 167 6.71 -11.64 10.30
C SER A 167 7.04 -12.80 11.22
#